data_20691ef5b13a3b1f1e46d68a903288e7
#
_entry.id   20691ef5b13a3b1f1e46d68a903288e7
#
_cell.length_a   1.000
_cell.length_b   1.000
_cell.length_c   1.000
_cell.angle_alpha   90.00
_cell.angle_beta   90.00
_cell.angle_gamma   90.00
#
_symmetry.space_group_name_H-M   'P 1'
#
loop_
_entity.id
_entity.type
_entity.pdbx_description
1 polymer ?
#
loop_
_entity_poly.entity_id
_entity_poly.type
_entity_poly.pdbx_seq_one_letter_code
_entity_poly.pdbx_strand_id
1 'polypeptide(L)'
;MTKQQKLTFADLQQRLDSLMLRDRQRFLRRLHGVKKVKNPDAQQAIFQEMAKEIDHAAGKVLLREAARPEITYPDNLPVSQKKQDILEAIRDHQVVIVAGETGSGKTTQLPKICMEPGRGIKGLIGHTQPRRLAARTVANRIAEELKTEPGGCIGYKVRFSDHVSDNTMVKLMTDGILLAEIQQDRLLMQYDTIIIDEAHERSLNIDFLLGYLKELLPRRPDLKIIITSATIDPERFSRHFNNAPIIEVSGRTYPVEVRYRPIVEEADDTERDQLQAIFDAVDELSQESPGDILIFMSGEREIRDTADALSKLNLRHTEILPLYARLSNSEQNRVFQSHSGRRIVLATNVAETSLTVPGIKYVIDPGTARISRYSYCLLYTSPSPRDRQKS
;
A
#
# COMPACT_ATOMS: atom_id res chain seq x y z
N MET A 1 2.54 -11.85 -56.43
CA MET A 1 1.49 -10.99 -55.87
C MET A 1 0.77 -11.80 -54.80
N THR A 2 1.16 -11.65 -53.53
CA THR A 2 0.57 -12.34 -52.38
C THR A 2 -0.84 -11.79 -52.19
N LYS A 3 -1.87 -12.63 -52.32
CA LYS A 3 -3.26 -12.26 -51.98
C LYS A 3 -3.27 -11.71 -50.54
N GLN A 4 -3.39 -10.40 -50.41
CA GLN A 4 -3.63 -9.79 -49.08
C GLN A 4 -4.93 -10.39 -48.53
N GLN A 5 -4.80 -11.16 -47.48
CA GLN A 5 -5.92 -11.78 -46.78
C GLN A 5 -6.83 -10.66 -46.28
N LYS A 6 -8.10 -10.66 -46.71
CA LYS A 6 -9.09 -9.67 -46.24
C LYS A 6 -9.29 -9.85 -44.73
N LEU A 7 -8.90 -8.84 -43.97
CA LEU A 7 -9.15 -8.81 -42.52
C LEU A 7 -10.64 -8.65 -42.25
N THR A 8 -11.14 -9.41 -41.29
CA THR A 8 -12.52 -9.35 -40.86
C THR A 8 -12.65 -8.71 -39.49
N PHE A 9 -13.85 -8.29 -39.12
CA PHE A 9 -14.17 -7.81 -37.79
C PHE A 9 -13.81 -8.86 -36.70
N ALA A 10 -14.13 -10.13 -36.98
CA ALA A 10 -13.86 -11.22 -36.03
C ALA A 10 -12.37 -11.46 -35.81
N ASP A 11 -11.55 -11.38 -36.90
CA ASP A 11 -10.09 -11.51 -36.80
C ASP A 11 -9.49 -10.45 -35.88
N LEU A 12 -9.90 -9.19 -36.08
CA LEU A 12 -9.41 -8.10 -35.25
C LEU A 12 -9.93 -8.21 -33.80
N GLN A 13 -11.19 -8.59 -33.62
CA GLN A 13 -11.77 -8.77 -32.27
C GLN A 13 -11.00 -9.83 -31.47
N GLN A 14 -10.64 -10.97 -32.08
CA GLN A 14 -9.86 -12.02 -31.45
C GLN A 14 -8.46 -11.53 -31.02
N ARG A 15 -7.81 -10.69 -31.84
CA ARG A 15 -6.50 -10.11 -31.50
C ARG A 15 -6.55 -9.16 -30.30
N LEU A 16 -7.70 -8.56 -29.99
CA LEU A 16 -7.84 -7.64 -28.84
C LEU A 16 -7.58 -8.32 -27.50
N ASP A 17 -7.74 -9.63 -27.40
CA ASP A 17 -7.51 -10.38 -26.16
C ASP A 17 -6.03 -10.43 -25.74
N SER A 18 -5.11 -10.14 -26.69
CA SER A 18 -3.67 -10.04 -26.42
C SER A 18 -3.23 -8.67 -25.88
N LEU A 19 -4.12 -7.69 -25.80
CA LEU A 19 -3.80 -6.30 -25.47
C LEU A 19 -3.92 -5.99 -23.97
N MET A 20 -3.31 -4.86 -23.57
CA MET A 20 -3.61 -4.22 -22.28
C MET A 20 -5.10 -3.89 -22.22
N LEU A 21 -5.71 -4.00 -21.03
CA LEU A 21 -7.16 -3.78 -20.82
C LEU A 21 -7.65 -2.43 -21.35
N ARG A 22 -6.88 -1.37 -21.11
CA ARG A 22 -7.20 -0.01 -21.60
C ARG A 22 -7.17 0.07 -23.13
N ASP A 23 -6.16 -0.54 -23.76
CA ASP A 23 -6.04 -0.58 -25.22
C ASP A 23 -7.13 -1.45 -25.83
N ARG A 24 -7.39 -2.62 -25.27
CA ARG A 24 -8.50 -3.49 -25.68
C ARG A 24 -9.82 -2.73 -25.73
N GLN A 25 -10.15 -1.95 -24.70
CA GLN A 25 -11.38 -1.16 -24.67
C GLN A 25 -11.39 -0.06 -25.74
N ARG A 26 -10.26 0.64 -25.93
CA ARG A 26 -10.10 1.67 -26.97
C ARG A 26 -10.31 1.10 -28.36
N PHE A 27 -9.62 0.01 -28.69
CA PHE A 27 -9.74 -0.63 -30.00
C PHE A 27 -11.12 -1.26 -30.22
N LEU A 28 -11.73 -1.84 -29.21
CA LEU A 28 -13.08 -2.39 -29.28
C LEU A 28 -14.10 -1.30 -29.67
N ARG A 29 -14.01 -0.12 -29.06
CA ARG A 29 -14.87 1.03 -29.43
C ARG A 29 -14.64 1.49 -30.87
N ARG A 30 -13.37 1.60 -31.31
CA ARG A 30 -13.03 1.94 -32.70
C ARG A 30 -13.57 0.89 -33.68
N LEU A 31 -13.38 -0.39 -33.37
CA LEU A 31 -13.81 -1.51 -34.21
C LEU A 31 -15.33 -1.53 -34.41
N HIS A 32 -16.11 -1.24 -33.35
CA HIS A 32 -17.56 -1.07 -33.47
C HIS A 32 -17.93 0.17 -34.31
N GLY A 33 -17.14 1.24 -34.25
CA GLY A 33 -17.34 2.42 -35.09
C GLY A 33 -17.16 2.12 -36.58
N VAL A 34 -16.22 1.26 -36.94
CA VAL A 34 -15.93 0.88 -38.32
C VAL A 34 -17.11 0.13 -38.98
N LYS A 35 -17.96 -0.56 -38.23
CA LYS A 35 -19.19 -1.17 -38.76
C LYS A 35 -20.13 -0.16 -39.42
N LYS A 36 -20.02 1.13 -39.13
CA LYS A 36 -20.85 2.18 -39.69
C LYS A 36 -20.32 2.69 -41.04
N VAL A 37 -19.10 2.30 -41.44
CA VAL A 37 -18.48 2.72 -42.69
C VAL A 37 -19.09 1.91 -43.85
N LYS A 38 -19.77 2.59 -44.76
CA LYS A 38 -20.51 1.96 -45.87
C LYS A 38 -19.62 1.53 -47.02
N ASN A 39 -18.45 2.20 -47.21
CA ASN A 39 -17.52 1.89 -48.30
C ASN A 39 -16.62 0.70 -47.90
N PRO A 40 -16.69 -0.45 -48.63
CA PRO A 40 -15.92 -1.64 -48.28
C PRO A 40 -14.39 -1.45 -48.36
N ASP A 41 -13.91 -0.66 -49.32
CA ASP A 41 -12.47 -0.43 -49.49
C ASP A 41 -11.93 0.46 -48.37
N ALA A 42 -12.68 1.50 -47.99
CA ALA A 42 -12.35 2.35 -46.87
C ALA A 42 -12.38 1.54 -45.53
N GLN A 43 -13.35 0.65 -45.38
CA GLN A 43 -13.44 -0.24 -44.22
C GLN A 43 -12.22 -1.16 -44.12
N GLN A 44 -11.81 -1.75 -45.26
CA GLN A 44 -10.65 -2.64 -45.33
C GLN A 44 -9.33 -1.89 -45.03
N ALA A 45 -9.18 -0.66 -45.50
CA ALA A 45 -8.02 0.17 -45.21
C ALA A 45 -7.93 0.48 -43.69
N ILE A 46 -9.05 0.80 -43.05
CA ILE A 46 -9.11 1.02 -41.58
C ILE A 46 -8.75 -0.27 -40.82
N PHE A 47 -9.25 -1.43 -41.27
CA PHE A 47 -8.89 -2.70 -40.63
C PHE A 47 -7.39 -3.00 -40.71
N GLN A 48 -6.75 -2.72 -41.86
CA GLN A 48 -5.31 -2.91 -42.05
C GLN A 48 -4.50 -1.97 -41.12
N GLU A 49 -4.89 -0.72 -41.03
CA GLU A 49 -4.27 0.24 -40.09
C GLU A 49 -4.43 -0.19 -38.64
N MET A 50 -5.66 -0.55 -38.24
CA MET A 50 -5.94 -1.04 -36.90
C MET A 50 -5.14 -2.32 -36.58
N ALA A 51 -4.98 -3.24 -37.54
CA ALA A 51 -4.20 -4.45 -37.29
C ALA A 51 -2.74 -4.12 -36.95
N LYS A 52 -2.11 -3.17 -37.64
CA LYS A 52 -0.74 -2.72 -37.33
C LYS A 52 -0.64 -2.11 -35.94
N GLU A 53 -1.61 -1.26 -35.59
CA GLU A 53 -1.65 -0.65 -34.25
C GLU A 53 -1.87 -1.70 -33.13
N ILE A 54 -2.75 -2.69 -33.40
CA ILE A 54 -3.02 -3.81 -32.47
C ILE A 54 -1.76 -4.65 -32.29
N ASP A 55 -1.05 -5.00 -33.40
CA ASP A 55 0.17 -5.79 -33.34
C ASP A 55 1.27 -5.05 -32.56
N HIS A 56 1.40 -3.73 -32.73
CA HIS A 56 2.30 -2.90 -31.95
C HIS A 56 1.92 -2.89 -30.45
N ALA A 57 0.64 -2.74 -30.14
CA ALA A 57 0.15 -2.75 -28.76
C ALA A 57 0.30 -4.14 -28.10
N ALA A 58 0.13 -5.23 -28.85
CA ALA A 58 0.37 -6.59 -28.39
C ALA A 58 1.86 -6.82 -28.06
N GLY A 59 2.75 -6.24 -28.83
CA GLY A 59 4.19 -6.26 -28.56
C GLY A 59 4.55 -5.72 -27.19
N LYS A 60 3.85 -4.69 -26.70
CA LYS A 60 4.06 -4.16 -25.34
C LYS A 60 3.71 -5.19 -24.26
N VAL A 61 2.63 -5.96 -24.45
CA VAL A 61 2.24 -7.00 -23.49
C VAL A 61 3.28 -8.11 -23.45
N LEU A 62 3.81 -8.53 -24.60
CA LEU A 62 4.87 -9.53 -24.68
C LEU A 62 6.16 -9.07 -23.98
N LEU A 63 6.54 -7.79 -24.16
CA LEU A 63 7.69 -7.21 -23.48
C LEU A 63 7.49 -7.20 -21.94
N ARG A 64 6.29 -6.87 -21.46
CA ARG A 64 5.95 -6.91 -20.05
C ARG A 64 6.00 -8.33 -19.49
N GLU A 65 5.49 -9.30 -20.24
CA GLU A 65 5.52 -10.71 -19.84
C GLU A 65 6.96 -11.25 -19.77
N ALA A 66 7.80 -10.90 -20.73
CA ALA A 66 9.22 -11.26 -20.74
C ALA A 66 10.03 -10.56 -19.61
N ALA A 67 9.60 -9.37 -19.19
CA ALA A 67 10.22 -8.61 -18.10
C ALA A 67 9.72 -9.02 -16.71
N ARG A 68 8.86 -10.03 -16.61
CA ARG A 68 8.33 -10.51 -15.33
C ARG A 68 9.47 -11.05 -14.46
N PRO A 69 9.65 -10.55 -13.24
CA PRO A 69 10.70 -11.03 -12.35
C PRO A 69 10.41 -12.43 -11.82
N GLU A 70 11.46 -13.12 -11.41
CA GLU A 70 11.31 -14.34 -10.62
C GLU A 70 10.71 -14.00 -9.25
N ILE A 71 9.63 -14.69 -8.88
CA ILE A 71 8.90 -14.42 -7.65
C ILE A 71 9.39 -15.36 -6.55
N THR A 72 9.98 -14.80 -5.51
CA THR A 72 10.44 -15.53 -4.34
C THR A 72 9.70 -15.04 -3.08
N TYR A 73 9.55 -15.93 -2.11
CA TYR A 73 8.85 -15.63 -0.85
C TYR A 73 9.76 -15.97 0.33
N PRO A 74 9.80 -15.11 1.36
CA PRO A 74 10.42 -15.46 2.63
C PRO A 74 9.60 -16.57 3.34
N ASP A 75 10.24 -17.68 3.69
CA ASP A 75 9.56 -18.83 4.31
C ASP A 75 9.03 -18.55 5.72
N ASN A 76 9.65 -17.57 6.40
CA ASN A 76 9.31 -17.21 7.78
C ASN A 76 8.06 -16.32 7.92
N LEU A 77 7.50 -15.84 6.82
CA LEU A 77 6.32 -14.97 6.86
C LEU A 77 5.03 -15.78 6.88
N PRO A 78 4.10 -15.48 7.79
CA PRO A 78 2.81 -16.18 7.89
C PRO A 78 2.01 -16.15 6.58
N VAL A 79 2.01 -15.03 5.86
CA VAL A 79 1.31 -14.92 4.58
C VAL A 79 1.90 -15.84 3.51
N SER A 80 3.20 -16.12 3.55
CA SER A 80 3.85 -17.05 2.62
C SER A 80 3.37 -18.49 2.83
N GLN A 81 3.08 -18.86 4.08
CA GLN A 81 2.54 -20.19 4.42
C GLN A 81 1.10 -20.36 3.92
N LYS A 82 0.34 -19.27 3.81
CA LYS A 82 -1.04 -19.23 3.30
C LYS A 82 -1.14 -18.85 1.82
N LYS A 83 0.00 -18.82 1.12
CA LYS A 83 0.06 -18.40 -0.29
C LYS A 83 -0.90 -19.18 -1.18
N GLN A 84 -0.94 -20.49 -1.04
CA GLN A 84 -1.79 -21.34 -1.88
C GLN A 84 -3.28 -21.07 -1.67
N ASP A 85 -3.71 -20.93 -0.41
CA ASP A 85 -5.09 -20.61 -0.06
C ASP A 85 -5.50 -19.25 -0.67
N ILE A 86 -4.58 -18.27 -0.60
CA ILE A 86 -4.80 -16.91 -1.17
C ILE A 86 -4.88 -16.97 -2.70
N LEU A 87 -4.00 -17.71 -3.37
CA LEU A 87 -4.03 -17.88 -4.82
C LEU A 87 -5.34 -18.51 -5.31
N GLU A 88 -5.81 -19.56 -4.64
CA GLU A 88 -7.08 -20.21 -4.96
C GLU A 88 -8.24 -19.26 -4.75
N ALA A 89 -8.26 -18.53 -3.63
CA ALA A 89 -9.31 -17.54 -3.38
C ALA A 89 -9.32 -16.43 -4.45
N ILE A 90 -8.15 -15.88 -4.86
CA ILE A 90 -8.06 -14.87 -5.91
C ILE A 90 -8.52 -15.42 -7.27
N ARG A 91 -8.24 -16.68 -7.57
CA ARG A 91 -8.71 -17.33 -8.81
C ARG A 91 -10.23 -17.41 -8.83
N ASP A 92 -10.83 -17.92 -7.76
CA ASP A 92 -12.22 -18.34 -7.73
C ASP A 92 -13.18 -17.20 -7.36
N HIS A 93 -12.72 -16.16 -6.65
CA HIS A 93 -13.53 -15.05 -6.20
C HIS A 93 -13.07 -13.71 -6.76
N GLN A 94 -14.02 -12.80 -6.94
CA GLN A 94 -13.75 -11.43 -7.41
C GLN A 94 -13.20 -10.55 -6.29
N VAL A 95 -13.64 -10.80 -5.06
CA VAL A 95 -13.17 -10.09 -3.85
C VAL A 95 -12.66 -11.11 -2.85
N VAL A 96 -11.48 -10.82 -2.26
CA VAL A 96 -10.87 -11.64 -1.21
C VAL A 96 -10.46 -10.73 -0.06
N ILE A 97 -10.73 -11.16 1.17
CA ILE A 97 -10.30 -10.45 2.38
C ILE A 97 -9.16 -11.24 3.02
N VAL A 98 -8.05 -10.57 3.27
CA VAL A 98 -6.88 -11.16 3.93
C VAL A 98 -6.72 -10.47 5.28
N ALA A 99 -7.14 -11.17 6.33
CA ALA A 99 -7.07 -10.69 7.70
C ALA A 99 -5.82 -11.23 8.40
N GLY A 100 -5.18 -10.42 9.21
CA GLY A 100 -4.02 -10.86 9.98
C GLY A 100 -3.29 -9.73 10.67
N GLU A 101 -2.46 -10.06 11.64
CA GLU A 101 -1.69 -9.09 12.41
C GLU A 101 -0.69 -8.30 11.55
N THR A 102 -0.28 -7.13 12.05
CA THR A 102 0.82 -6.34 11.49
C THR A 102 2.10 -7.18 11.53
N GLY A 103 2.92 -7.09 10.48
CA GLY A 103 4.15 -7.89 10.38
C GLY A 103 3.96 -9.30 9.81
N SER A 104 2.73 -9.76 9.53
CA SER A 104 2.49 -11.06 8.88
C SER A 104 2.93 -11.12 7.40
N GLY A 105 3.36 -10.00 6.82
CA GLY A 105 3.86 -9.91 5.44
C GLY A 105 2.81 -9.58 4.39
N LYS A 106 1.55 -9.30 4.75
CA LYS A 106 0.46 -9.01 3.80
C LYS A 106 0.85 -7.94 2.78
N THR A 107 1.27 -6.80 3.25
CA THR A 107 1.59 -5.61 2.44
C THR A 107 2.65 -5.88 1.37
N THR A 108 3.70 -6.64 1.68
CA THR A 108 4.80 -6.92 0.74
C THR A 108 4.57 -8.15 -0.13
N GLN A 109 3.87 -9.18 0.38
CA GLN A 109 3.75 -10.45 -0.33
C GLN A 109 2.49 -10.53 -1.21
N LEU A 110 1.37 -9.89 -0.85
CA LEU A 110 0.13 -9.94 -1.64
C LEU A 110 0.31 -9.44 -3.09
N PRO A 111 1.03 -8.34 -3.37
CA PRO A 111 1.31 -7.96 -4.74
C PRO A 111 2.03 -9.05 -5.53
N LYS A 112 3.01 -9.73 -4.91
CA LYS A 112 3.75 -10.84 -5.54
C LYS A 112 2.85 -12.04 -5.79
N ILE A 113 2.00 -12.39 -4.82
CA ILE A 113 1.00 -13.46 -4.97
C ILE A 113 0.04 -13.15 -6.14
N CYS A 114 -0.38 -11.90 -6.30
CA CYS A 114 -1.18 -11.49 -7.45
C CYS A 114 -0.44 -11.61 -8.79
N MET A 115 0.88 -11.42 -8.81
CA MET A 115 1.68 -11.56 -10.03
C MET A 115 1.81 -13.02 -10.48
N GLU A 116 1.76 -14.00 -9.60
CA GLU A 116 1.91 -15.43 -9.96
C GLU A 116 0.94 -15.92 -11.03
N PRO A 117 -0.37 -15.64 -10.97
CA PRO A 117 -1.30 -16.01 -12.02
C PRO A 117 -1.26 -15.08 -13.25
N GLY A 118 -0.27 -14.20 -13.37
CA GLY A 118 -0.08 -13.29 -14.52
C GLY A 118 -0.83 -11.96 -14.38
N ARG A 119 -1.31 -11.59 -13.20
CA ARG A 119 -1.85 -10.25 -12.98
C ARG A 119 -0.73 -9.21 -13.00
N GLY A 120 -1.07 -8.00 -13.38
CA GLY A 120 -0.08 -6.96 -13.60
C GLY A 120 0.49 -6.93 -15.03
N ILE A 121 0.25 -7.94 -15.88
CA ILE A 121 0.74 -8.00 -17.26
C ILE A 121 -0.16 -7.19 -18.21
N LYS A 122 -1.44 -7.52 -18.27
CA LYS A 122 -2.43 -6.84 -19.13
C LYS A 122 -3.11 -5.64 -18.48
N GLY A 123 -2.99 -5.50 -17.18
CA GLY A 123 -3.40 -4.38 -16.37
C GLY A 123 -2.31 -4.04 -15.37
N LEU A 124 -2.61 -3.18 -14.39
CA LEU A 124 -1.78 -2.92 -13.24
C LEU A 124 -2.37 -3.61 -12.01
N ILE A 125 -1.52 -4.05 -11.11
CA ILE A 125 -1.90 -4.31 -9.73
C ILE A 125 -1.77 -2.98 -9.00
N GLY A 126 -2.90 -2.33 -8.70
CA GLY A 126 -2.94 -1.12 -7.87
C GLY A 126 -2.92 -1.51 -6.40
N HIS A 127 -2.04 -0.91 -5.60
CA HIS A 127 -1.93 -1.19 -4.19
C HIS A 127 -2.00 0.12 -3.40
N THR A 128 -3.10 0.33 -2.68
CA THR A 128 -3.26 1.56 -1.91
C THR A 128 -2.58 1.45 -0.55
N GLN A 129 -2.12 2.60 -0.07
CA GLN A 129 -1.53 2.76 1.24
C GLN A 129 -2.09 4.03 1.88
N PRO A 130 -2.37 4.06 3.20
CA PRO A 130 -2.92 5.25 3.83
C PRO A 130 -1.94 6.44 3.83
N ARG A 131 -0.64 6.17 3.74
CA ARG A 131 0.42 7.19 3.87
C ARG A 131 1.41 7.17 2.73
N ARG A 132 1.86 8.37 2.30
CA ARG A 132 2.83 8.54 1.20
C ARG A 132 4.15 7.83 1.45
N LEU A 133 4.65 7.90 2.69
CA LEU A 133 5.89 7.26 3.07
C LEU A 133 5.78 5.74 2.92
N ALA A 134 4.69 5.15 3.42
CA ALA A 134 4.42 3.71 3.29
C ALA A 134 4.41 3.27 1.82
N ALA A 135 3.65 3.96 0.95
CA ALA A 135 3.59 3.62 -0.47
C ALA A 135 4.97 3.54 -1.12
N ARG A 136 5.85 4.51 -0.82
CA ARG A 136 7.22 4.53 -1.36
C ARG A 136 8.09 3.44 -0.75
N THR A 137 8.09 3.30 0.57
CA THR A 137 8.96 2.34 1.27
C THR A 137 8.60 0.90 0.92
N VAL A 138 7.30 0.60 0.87
CA VAL A 138 6.81 -0.72 0.47
C VAL A 138 7.16 -1.02 -0.99
N ALA A 139 7.05 -0.03 -1.90
CA ALA A 139 7.45 -0.22 -3.29
C ALA A 139 8.93 -0.59 -3.40
N ASN A 140 9.81 0.15 -2.72
CA ASN A 140 11.23 -0.14 -2.70
C ASN A 140 11.50 -1.53 -2.11
N ARG A 141 10.83 -1.88 -1.01
CA ARG A 141 10.99 -3.19 -0.38
C ARG A 141 10.58 -4.35 -1.28
N ILE A 142 9.46 -4.24 -1.99
CA ILE A 142 9.03 -5.26 -2.95
C ILE A 142 10.02 -5.35 -4.12
N ALA A 143 10.51 -4.21 -4.63
CA ALA A 143 11.51 -4.17 -5.69
C ALA A 143 12.82 -4.86 -5.27
N GLU A 144 13.32 -4.60 -4.05
CA GLU A 144 14.47 -5.28 -3.48
C GLU A 144 14.28 -6.80 -3.40
N GLU A 145 13.12 -7.25 -2.88
CA GLU A 145 12.81 -8.69 -2.77
C GLU A 145 12.72 -9.38 -4.13
N LEU A 146 12.26 -8.68 -5.17
CA LEU A 146 12.19 -9.16 -6.56
C LEU A 146 13.48 -8.90 -7.34
N LYS A 147 14.50 -8.28 -6.72
CA LYS A 147 15.78 -7.92 -7.35
C LYS A 147 15.59 -7.08 -8.63
N THR A 148 14.63 -6.16 -8.59
CA THR A 148 14.31 -5.25 -9.70
C THR A 148 14.65 -3.80 -9.33
N GLU A 149 14.91 -2.98 -10.36
CA GLU A 149 15.14 -1.56 -10.17
C GLU A 149 13.86 -0.84 -9.71
N PRO A 150 13.95 0.08 -8.72
CA PRO A 150 12.82 0.92 -8.32
C PRO A 150 12.27 1.75 -9.49
N GLY A 151 10.95 1.76 -9.67
CA GLY A 151 10.31 2.43 -10.81
C GLY A 151 10.22 1.59 -12.10
N GLY A 152 10.81 0.38 -12.10
CA GLY A 152 10.65 -0.61 -13.16
C GLY A 152 9.35 -1.40 -13.00
N CYS A 153 9.47 -2.71 -12.73
CA CYS A 153 8.32 -3.61 -12.52
C CYS A 153 7.44 -3.15 -11.33
N ILE A 154 8.06 -2.62 -10.28
CA ILE A 154 7.40 -2.07 -9.09
C ILE A 154 7.58 -0.55 -9.10
N GLY A 155 6.46 0.16 -9.22
CA GLY A 155 6.44 1.62 -9.19
C GLY A 155 5.57 2.16 -8.06
N TYR A 156 5.65 3.46 -7.83
CA TYR A 156 4.74 4.14 -6.91
C TYR A 156 4.33 5.51 -7.42
N LYS A 157 3.14 5.95 -6.99
CA LYS A 157 2.63 7.28 -7.26
C LYS A 157 2.02 7.88 -6.01
N VAL A 158 2.57 9.00 -5.60
CA VAL A 158 2.07 9.80 -4.48
C VAL A 158 1.99 11.26 -4.89
N ARG A 159 1.36 12.10 -4.08
CA ARG A 159 1.26 13.53 -4.40
C ARG A 159 2.66 14.12 -4.59
N PHE A 160 2.91 14.73 -5.76
CA PHE A 160 4.16 15.33 -6.21
C PHE A 160 5.32 14.37 -6.54
N SER A 161 5.07 13.06 -6.61
CA SER A 161 6.09 12.08 -7.00
C SER A 161 5.44 10.93 -7.76
N ASP A 162 5.91 10.70 -8.98
CA ASP A 162 5.44 9.63 -9.87
C ASP A 162 6.64 8.85 -10.40
N HIS A 163 6.74 7.59 -10.01
CA HIS A 163 7.80 6.66 -10.41
C HIS A 163 7.14 5.41 -11.02
N VAL A 164 6.34 5.63 -12.06
CA VAL A 164 5.65 4.58 -12.80
C VAL A 164 6.13 4.62 -14.26
N SER A 165 6.44 3.47 -14.82
CA SER A 165 6.87 3.31 -16.22
C SER A 165 5.91 2.41 -16.99
N ASP A 166 6.11 2.29 -18.30
CA ASP A 166 5.35 1.35 -19.15
C ASP A 166 5.54 -0.12 -18.73
N ASN A 167 6.65 -0.44 -18.06
CA ASN A 167 6.97 -1.78 -17.58
C ASN A 167 6.42 -2.06 -16.16
N THR A 168 5.83 -1.07 -15.50
CA THR A 168 5.31 -1.23 -14.14
C THR A 168 4.14 -2.21 -14.13
N MET A 169 4.24 -3.25 -13.31
CA MET A 169 3.19 -4.25 -13.07
C MET A 169 2.44 -3.98 -11.77
N VAL A 170 3.16 -3.58 -10.73
CA VAL A 170 2.60 -3.20 -9.44
C VAL A 170 2.82 -1.71 -9.21
N LYS A 171 1.74 -0.99 -8.96
CA LYS A 171 1.74 0.44 -8.68
C LYS A 171 1.23 0.70 -7.27
N LEU A 172 2.13 1.07 -6.39
CA LEU A 172 1.76 1.52 -5.06
C LEU A 172 1.34 2.99 -5.08
N MET A 173 0.32 3.33 -4.32
CA MET A 173 -0.21 4.69 -4.30
C MET A 173 -0.94 4.97 -2.98
N THR A 174 -1.20 6.25 -2.70
CA THR A 174 -2.11 6.58 -1.60
C THR A 174 -3.57 6.46 -2.05
N ASP A 175 -4.47 6.22 -1.09
CA ASP A 175 -5.92 6.15 -1.33
C ASP A 175 -6.43 7.36 -2.13
N GLY A 176 -5.93 8.57 -1.80
CA GLY A 176 -6.29 9.80 -2.50
C GLY A 176 -5.85 9.83 -3.97
N ILE A 177 -4.78 9.14 -4.35
CA ILE A 177 -4.37 9.01 -5.76
C ILE A 177 -5.36 8.12 -6.52
N LEU A 178 -5.77 6.99 -5.95
CA LEU A 178 -6.77 6.13 -6.59
C LEU A 178 -8.11 6.87 -6.75
N LEU A 179 -8.52 7.65 -5.76
CA LEU A 179 -9.71 8.51 -5.86
C LEU A 179 -9.61 9.53 -6.99
N ALA A 180 -8.46 10.15 -7.18
CA ALA A 180 -8.26 11.09 -8.29
C ALA A 180 -8.29 10.38 -9.65
N GLU A 181 -7.80 9.16 -9.74
CA GLU A 181 -7.84 8.37 -10.98
C GLU A 181 -9.24 7.90 -11.35
N ILE A 182 -10.10 7.60 -10.38
CA ILE A 182 -11.52 7.31 -10.58
C ILE A 182 -12.24 8.46 -11.32
N GLN A 183 -11.87 9.70 -11.06
CA GLN A 183 -12.46 10.86 -11.73
C GLN A 183 -12.17 10.89 -13.23
N GLN A 184 -11.00 10.39 -13.64
CA GLN A 184 -10.57 10.35 -15.04
C GLN A 184 -10.98 9.04 -15.73
N ASP A 185 -10.93 7.93 -15.03
CA ASP A 185 -11.29 6.59 -15.53
C ASP A 185 -12.24 5.89 -14.55
N ARG A 186 -13.51 6.13 -14.73
CA ARG A 186 -14.58 5.55 -13.88
C ARG A 186 -14.63 4.02 -13.88
N LEU A 187 -14.06 3.36 -14.87
CA LEU A 187 -14.01 1.90 -14.93
C LEU A 187 -12.68 1.35 -14.45
N LEU A 188 -11.73 2.20 -14.10
CA LEU A 188 -10.37 1.81 -13.67
C LEU A 188 -9.73 0.78 -14.63
N MET A 189 -9.87 1.03 -15.95
CA MET A 189 -9.45 0.11 -17.01
C MET A 189 -7.93 -0.11 -17.08
N GLN A 190 -7.15 0.70 -16.38
CA GLN A 190 -5.72 0.47 -16.25
C GLN A 190 -5.39 -0.65 -15.25
N TYR A 191 -6.33 -1.06 -14.38
CA TYR A 191 -6.12 -2.06 -13.34
C TYR A 191 -6.80 -3.39 -13.67
N ASP A 192 -6.12 -4.49 -13.42
CA ASP A 192 -6.72 -5.84 -13.37
C ASP A 192 -6.91 -6.31 -11.91
N THR A 193 -6.17 -5.72 -10.98
CA THR A 193 -6.23 -6.04 -9.57
C THR A 193 -6.08 -4.76 -8.75
N ILE A 194 -6.84 -4.61 -7.67
CA ILE A 194 -6.69 -3.53 -6.71
C ILE A 194 -6.58 -4.14 -5.30
N ILE A 195 -5.56 -3.75 -4.58
CA ILE A 195 -5.34 -4.11 -3.18
C ILE A 195 -5.63 -2.86 -2.35
N ILE A 196 -6.62 -2.92 -1.48
CA ILE A 196 -6.91 -1.89 -0.47
C ILE A 196 -6.25 -2.35 0.83
N ASP A 197 -5.11 -1.74 1.15
CA ASP A 197 -4.35 -2.11 2.35
C ASP A 197 -4.78 -1.30 3.57
N GLU A 198 -4.61 -1.90 4.76
CA GLU A 198 -4.96 -1.29 6.04
C GLU A 198 -6.41 -0.79 6.12
N ALA A 199 -7.36 -1.54 5.52
CA ALA A 199 -8.77 -1.13 5.43
C ALA A 199 -9.42 -0.88 6.81
N HIS A 200 -8.88 -1.44 7.88
CA HIS A 200 -9.34 -1.23 9.25
C HIS A 200 -9.07 0.20 9.77
N GLU A 201 -8.18 0.98 9.14
CA GLU A 201 -8.01 2.40 9.49
C GLU A 201 -9.27 3.24 9.23
N ARG A 202 -10.19 2.75 8.38
CA ARG A 202 -11.52 3.34 8.15
C ARG A 202 -11.47 4.83 7.86
N SER A 203 -10.44 5.29 7.14
CA SER A 203 -10.42 6.67 6.65
C SER A 203 -11.58 6.94 5.70
N LEU A 204 -12.00 8.21 5.60
CA LEU A 204 -13.05 8.61 4.65
C LEU A 204 -12.73 8.16 3.21
N ASN A 205 -11.45 8.20 2.82
CA ASN A 205 -11.02 7.76 1.50
C ASN A 205 -11.23 6.25 1.32
N ILE A 206 -10.85 5.43 2.31
CA ILE A 206 -11.03 3.98 2.28
C ILE A 206 -12.52 3.64 2.19
N ASP A 207 -13.35 4.23 3.03
CA ASP A 207 -14.79 3.96 3.04
C ASP A 207 -15.45 4.33 1.70
N PHE A 208 -15.05 5.46 1.10
CA PHE A 208 -15.52 5.83 -0.22
C PHE A 208 -15.06 4.84 -1.30
N LEU A 209 -13.79 4.45 -1.27
CA LEU A 209 -13.24 3.46 -2.22
C LEU A 209 -13.96 2.13 -2.14
N LEU A 210 -14.21 1.61 -0.94
CA LEU A 210 -14.93 0.34 -0.75
C LEU A 210 -16.35 0.42 -1.31
N GLY A 211 -17.08 1.51 -1.07
CA GLY A 211 -18.40 1.74 -1.65
C GLY A 211 -18.36 1.81 -3.18
N TYR A 212 -17.42 2.59 -3.72
CA TYR A 212 -17.25 2.74 -5.17
C TYR A 212 -16.88 1.43 -5.86
N LEU A 213 -15.94 0.68 -5.30
CA LEU A 213 -15.52 -0.60 -5.84
C LEU A 213 -16.67 -1.61 -5.85
N LYS A 214 -17.50 -1.65 -4.81
CA LYS A 214 -18.70 -2.50 -4.78
C LYS A 214 -19.63 -2.21 -5.95
N GLU A 215 -19.87 -0.95 -6.26
CA GLU A 215 -20.69 -0.54 -7.40
C GLU A 215 -20.02 -0.81 -8.77
N LEU A 216 -18.69 -0.84 -8.79
CA LEU A 216 -17.92 -1.10 -10.01
C LEU A 216 -17.87 -2.58 -10.40
N LEU A 217 -17.81 -3.49 -9.43
CA LEU A 217 -17.58 -4.93 -9.64
C LEU A 217 -18.53 -5.59 -10.65
N PRO A 218 -19.86 -5.34 -10.67
CA PRO A 218 -20.75 -5.93 -11.68
C PRO A 218 -20.42 -5.51 -13.12
N ARG A 219 -19.79 -4.34 -13.28
CA ARG A 219 -19.38 -3.78 -14.60
C ARG A 219 -17.97 -4.20 -15.01
N ARG A 220 -17.20 -4.75 -14.09
CA ARG A 220 -15.80 -5.19 -14.26
C ARG A 220 -15.62 -6.61 -13.68
N PRO A 221 -16.22 -7.64 -14.28
CA PRO A 221 -16.11 -9.03 -13.78
C PRO A 221 -14.68 -9.57 -13.82
N ASP A 222 -13.80 -8.95 -14.60
CA ASP A 222 -12.38 -9.26 -14.72
C ASP A 222 -11.52 -8.70 -13.58
N LEU A 223 -11.99 -7.63 -12.91
CA LEU A 223 -11.26 -6.94 -11.85
C LEU A 223 -11.28 -7.74 -10.55
N LYS A 224 -10.12 -7.94 -9.95
CA LYS A 224 -9.99 -8.55 -8.62
C LYS A 224 -9.73 -7.48 -7.57
N ILE A 225 -10.36 -7.63 -6.42
CA ILE A 225 -10.17 -6.76 -5.26
C ILE A 225 -9.66 -7.59 -4.11
N ILE A 226 -8.55 -7.17 -3.52
CA ILE A 226 -8.03 -7.75 -2.30
C ILE A 226 -8.11 -6.68 -1.21
N ILE A 227 -8.71 -7.01 -0.08
CA ILE A 227 -8.82 -6.11 1.06
C ILE A 227 -7.99 -6.68 2.18
N THR A 228 -7.00 -5.91 2.66
CA THR A 228 -6.28 -6.33 3.85
C THR A 228 -6.81 -5.61 5.08
N SER A 229 -6.82 -6.33 6.17
CA SER A 229 -7.23 -5.79 7.48
C SER A 229 -6.35 -6.39 8.56
N ALA A 230 -6.17 -5.67 9.67
CA ALA A 230 -5.81 -6.30 10.92
C ALA A 230 -6.93 -7.27 11.34
N THR A 231 -6.73 -8.01 12.41
CA THR A 231 -7.70 -9.00 12.92
C THR A 231 -9.04 -8.41 13.37
N ILE A 232 -9.20 -7.09 13.33
CA ILE A 232 -10.38 -6.38 13.82
C ILE A 232 -11.46 -6.39 12.72
N ASP A 233 -12.54 -7.16 12.95
CA ASP A 233 -13.81 -7.18 12.19
C ASP A 233 -13.70 -7.45 10.66
N PRO A 234 -12.99 -8.49 10.20
CA PRO A 234 -12.92 -8.84 8.78
C PRO A 234 -14.29 -9.25 8.21
N GLU A 235 -15.20 -9.77 9.05
CA GLU A 235 -16.56 -10.18 8.68
C GLU A 235 -17.40 -9.01 8.17
N ARG A 236 -17.13 -7.79 8.64
CA ARG A 236 -17.83 -6.61 8.15
C ARG A 236 -17.49 -6.32 6.70
N PHE A 237 -16.21 -6.47 6.30
CA PHE A 237 -15.80 -6.34 4.91
C PHE A 237 -16.36 -7.48 4.06
N SER A 238 -16.36 -8.71 4.58
CA SER A 238 -16.94 -9.88 3.90
C SER A 238 -18.41 -9.63 3.58
N ARG A 239 -19.22 -9.27 4.57
CA ARG A 239 -20.65 -8.94 4.39
C ARG A 239 -20.88 -7.79 3.41
N HIS A 240 -20.02 -6.76 3.45
CA HIS A 240 -20.12 -5.66 2.51
C HIS A 240 -19.93 -6.12 1.06
N PHE A 241 -19.07 -7.10 0.80
CA PHE A 241 -18.80 -7.67 -0.52
C PHE A 241 -19.46 -9.04 -0.73
N ASN A 242 -20.75 -9.17 -0.37
CA ASN A 242 -21.58 -10.35 -0.63
C ASN A 242 -21.00 -11.67 -0.09
N ASN A 243 -20.51 -11.63 1.14
CA ASN A 243 -19.85 -12.75 1.82
C ASN A 243 -18.56 -13.21 1.10
N ALA A 244 -17.73 -12.26 0.69
CA ALA A 244 -16.41 -12.57 0.13
C ALA A 244 -15.57 -13.40 1.11
N PRO A 245 -14.77 -14.37 0.63
CA PRO A 245 -13.99 -15.24 1.50
C PRO A 245 -12.97 -14.45 2.32
N ILE A 246 -12.79 -14.91 3.56
CA ILE A 246 -11.79 -14.39 4.48
C ILE A 246 -10.67 -15.42 4.60
N ILE A 247 -9.44 -15.02 4.34
CA ILE A 247 -8.24 -15.80 4.59
C ILE A 247 -7.54 -15.20 5.82
N GLU A 248 -7.52 -15.97 6.89
CA GLU A 248 -6.83 -15.56 8.11
C GLU A 248 -5.36 -15.94 8.04
N VAL A 249 -4.50 -14.95 8.23
CA VAL A 249 -3.05 -15.09 8.28
C VAL A 249 -2.62 -14.83 9.71
N SER A 250 -2.60 -15.89 10.52
CA SER A 250 -2.11 -15.83 11.89
C SER A 250 -0.57 -15.90 11.89
N GLY A 251 0.09 -14.96 12.53
CA GLY A 251 1.53 -14.94 12.75
C GLY A 251 1.91 -15.52 14.12
N ARG A 252 3.19 -15.87 14.27
CA ARG A 252 3.77 -16.06 15.61
C ARG A 252 3.88 -14.66 16.22
N THR A 253 3.04 -14.36 17.19
CA THR A 253 3.24 -13.19 18.05
C THR A 253 4.46 -13.46 18.93
N TYR A 254 5.46 -12.59 18.83
CA TYR A 254 6.52 -12.59 19.82
C TYR A 254 5.92 -12.17 21.17
N PRO A 255 6.29 -12.82 22.29
CA PRO A 255 5.82 -12.39 23.59
C PRO A 255 6.29 -10.96 23.85
N VAL A 256 5.34 -10.11 24.21
CA VAL A 256 5.59 -8.70 24.56
C VAL A 256 5.32 -8.53 26.04
N GLU A 257 6.35 -8.11 26.78
CA GLU A 257 6.22 -7.70 28.16
C GLU A 257 5.74 -6.24 28.19
N VAL A 258 4.61 -5.98 28.82
CA VAL A 258 4.09 -4.63 29.00
C VAL A 258 4.47 -4.12 30.40
N ARG A 259 5.28 -3.07 30.44
CA ARG A 259 5.69 -2.38 31.68
C ARG A 259 4.93 -1.08 31.81
N TYR A 260 3.91 -1.04 32.63
CA TYR A 260 3.15 0.17 32.88
C TYR A 260 3.90 1.09 33.86
N ARG A 261 4.18 2.32 33.41
CA ARG A 261 4.90 3.36 34.19
C ARG A 261 4.08 4.66 34.15
N PRO A 262 3.11 4.88 35.04
CA PRO A 262 2.27 6.07 35.01
C PRO A 262 3.10 7.34 35.27
N ILE A 263 2.73 8.42 34.59
CA ILE A 263 3.36 9.74 34.72
C ILE A 263 3.02 10.35 36.10
N VAL A 264 1.83 10.05 36.60
CA VAL A 264 1.38 10.48 37.95
C VAL A 264 1.37 9.24 38.84
N GLU A 265 2.21 9.20 39.87
CA GLU A 265 2.08 8.23 40.96
C GLU A 265 1.06 8.76 41.95
N GLU A 266 0.01 7.97 42.27
CA GLU A 266 -1.06 8.34 43.20
C GLU A 266 -0.57 8.73 44.65
N ALA A 267 0.69 8.48 44.97
CA ALA A 267 1.28 8.71 46.29
C ALA A 267 2.14 9.98 46.40
N ASP A 268 2.52 10.61 45.29
CA ASP A 268 3.39 11.79 45.32
C ASP A 268 2.81 12.86 44.38
N ASP A 269 2.46 14.02 44.91
CA ASP A 269 1.88 15.19 44.22
C ASP A 269 2.85 15.87 43.23
N THR A 270 3.95 15.20 42.87
CA THR A 270 4.92 15.66 41.91
C THR A 270 4.50 15.20 40.48
N GLU A 271 3.92 16.13 39.72
CA GLU A 271 3.75 15.94 38.28
C GLU A 271 5.11 15.63 37.61
N ARG A 272 5.37 14.35 37.33
CA ARG A 272 6.49 13.97 36.48
C ARG A 272 6.26 14.57 35.08
N ASP A 273 7.20 15.35 34.59
CA ASP A 273 7.17 15.81 33.19
C ASP A 273 7.27 14.59 32.28
N GLN A 274 6.44 14.54 31.23
CA GLN A 274 6.46 13.50 30.21
C GLN A 274 7.89 13.23 29.66
N LEU A 275 8.70 14.28 29.52
CA LEU A 275 10.07 14.17 29.05
C LEU A 275 10.95 13.38 30.04
N GLN A 276 10.80 13.62 31.32
CA GLN A 276 11.53 12.87 32.36
C GLN A 276 11.11 11.40 32.36
N ALA A 277 9.83 11.11 32.23
CA ALA A 277 9.33 9.73 32.15
C ALA A 277 9.90 8.98 30.93
N ILE A 278 10.10 9.67 29.79
CA ILE A 278 10.78 9.10 28.63
C ILE A 278 12.25 8.82 28.93
N PHE A 279 12.95 9.72 29.63
CA PHE A 279 14.35 9.50 30.01
C PHE A 279 14.52 8.30 30.94
N ASP A 280 13.67 8.20 31.94
CA ASP A 280 13.67 7.07 32.90
C ASP A 280 13.40 5.74 32.17
N ALA A 281 12.44 5.72 31.22
CA ALA A 281 12.16 4.54 30.39
C ALA A 281 13.34 4.18 29.46
N VAL A 282 14.00 5.16 28.86
CA VAL A 282 15.20 4.93 28.03
C VAL A 282 16.34 4.37 28.88
N ASP A 283 16.53 4.88 30.09
CA ASP A 283 17.53 4.38 31.02
C ASP A 283 17.24 2.95 31.46
N GLU A 284 16.00 2.65 31.85
CA GLU A 284 15.53 1.29 32.18
C GLU A 284 15.82 0.32 31.02
N LEU A 285 15.46 0.69 29.79
CA LEU A 285 15.66 -0.14 28.59
C LEU A 285 17.14 -0.22 28.17
N SER A 286 17.97 0.72 28.58
CA SER A 286 19.42 0.69 28.31
C SER A 286 20.14 -0.41 29.08
N GLN A 287 19.57 -0.86 30.20
CA GLN A 287 20.07 -1.95 31.04
C GLN A 287 19.66 -3.34 30.51
N GLU A 288 18.72 -3.37 29.56
CA GLU A 288 18.26 -4.58 28.90
C GLU A 288 19.20 -5.01 27.75
N SER A 289 18.92 -6.16 27.16
CA SER A 289 19.69 -6.69 26.03
C SER A 289 19.73 -5.68 24.85
N PRO A 290 20.78 -5.75 23.98
CA PRO A 290 20.89 -4.86 22.83
C PRO A 290 19.65 -4.89 21.92
N GLY A 291 19.23 -3.73 21.44
CA GLY A 291 18.09 -3.56 20.53
C GLY A 291 17.70 -2.09 20.44
N ASP A 292 17.04 -1.73 19.35
CA ASP A 292 16.60 -0.37 19.09
C ASP A 292 15.32 -0.03 19.84
N ILE A 293 15.12 1.25 20.11
CA ILE A 293 13.97 1.77 20.85
C ILE A 293 13.13 2.62 19.91
N LEU A 294 11.82 2.38 19.83
CA LEU A 294 10.86 3.24 19.15
C LEU A 294 10.07 4.02 20.21
N ILE A 295 10.02 5.34 20.08
CA ILE A 295 9.25 6.21 20.96
C ILE A 295 8.12 6.85 20.17
N PHE A 296 6.87 6.61 20.53
CA PHE A 296 5.73 7.26 19.91
C PHE A 296 5.52 8.67 20.46
N MET A 297 5.31 9.62 19.53
CA MET A 297 5.11 11.02 19.85
C MET A 297 3.87 11.57 19.14
N SER A 298 3.19 12.56 19.74
CA SER A 298 1.96 13.11 19.17
C SER A 298 2.18 13.99 17.93
N GLY A 299 3.39 14.52 17.73
CA GLY A 299 3.67 15.39 16.59
C GLY A 299 5.13 15.80 16.41
N GLU A 300 5.37 16.48 15.29
CA GLU A 300 6.70 16.90 14.84
C GLU A 300 7.46 17.75 15.87
N ARG A 301 6.77 18.68 16.54
CA ARG A 301 7.39 19.55 17.53
C ARG A 301 7.90 18.75 18.72
N GLU A 302 7.08 17.87 19.29
CA GLU A 302 7.47 17.00 20.39
C GLU A 302 8.62 16.07 19.99
N ILE A 303 8.62 15.55 18.76
CA ILE A 303 9.74 14.73 18.23
C ILE A 303 11.04 15.53 18.27
N ARG A 304 11.04 16.77 17.78
CA ARG A 304 12.23 17.62 17.77
C ARG A 304 12.71 17.97 19.18
N ASP A 305 11.80 18.45 20.02
CA ASP A 305 12.11 18.86 21.39
C ASP A 305 12.67 17.66 22.20
N THR A 306 12.08 16.46 22.05
CA THR A 306 12.55 15.25 22.72
C THR A 306 13.87 14.73 22.12
N ALA A 307 14.06 14.80 20.79
CA ALA A 307 15.32 14.42 20.14
C ALA A 307 16.47 15.30 20.61
N ASP A 308 16.26 16.62 20.70
CA ASP A 308 17.26 17.57 21.19
C ASP A 308 17.59 17.32 22.67
N ALA A 309 16.58 17.00 23.47
CA ALA A 309 16.78 16.71 24.88
C ALA A 309 17.53 15.38 25.11
N LEU A 310 17.18 14.32 24.39
CA LEU A 310 17.89 13.03 24.44
C LEU A 310 19.34 13.16 23.93
N SER A 311 19.57 14.00 22.92
CA SER A 311 20.93 14.22 22.39
C SER A 311 21.86 14.85 23.42
N LYS A 312 21.34 15.68 24.33
CA LYS A 312 22.10 16.30 25.44
C LYS A 312 22.54 15.29 26.52
N LEU A 313 21.89 14.14 26.58
CA LEU A 313 22.27 13.07 27.52
C LEU A 313 23.58 12.35 27.11
N ASN A 314 24.06 12.58 25.89
CA ASN A 314 25.29 11.98 25.35
C ASN A 314 25.34 10.45 25.52
N LEU A 315 24.25 9.76 25.18
CA LEU A 315 24.13 8.30 25.30
C LEU A 315 25.20 7.60 24.45
N ARG A 316 26.02 6.75 25.09
CA ARG A 316 27.12 6.07 24.39
C ARG A 316 26.61 5.15 23.29
N HIS A 317 27.23 5.20 22.12
CA HIS A 317 26.90 4.36 20.95
C HIS A 317 25.41 4.36 20.57
N THR A 318 24.73 5.48 20.79
CA THR A 318 23.30 5.63 20.51
C THR A 318 23.05 6.73 19.48
N GLU A 319 22.37 6.39 18.40
CA GLU A 319 21.93 7.33 17.36
C GLU A 319 20.46 7.69 17.60
N ILE A 320 20.12 8.98 17.60
CA ILE A 320 18.75 9.47 17.78
C ILE A 320 18.22 9.92 16.42
N LEU A 321 17.12 9.31 15.96
CA LEU A 321 16.54 9.56 14.65
C LEU A 321 15.07 9.97 14.75
N PRO A 322 14.73 11.19 14.30
CA PRO A 322 13.34 11.58 14.11
C PRO A 322 12.74 10.90 12.88
N LEU A 323 11.45 10.52 12.94
CA LEU A 323 10.70 9.94 11.84
C LEU A 323 9.29 10.53 11.76
N TYR A 324 9.09 11.47 10.84
CA TYR A 324 7.80 12.08 10.55
C TYR A 324 7.65 12.47 9.08
N ALA A 325 6.42 12.74 8.64
CA ALA A 325 6.07 12.85 7.21
C ALA A 325 6.72 14.02 6.44
N ARG A 326 7.20 15.07 7.13
CA ARG A 326 7.79 16.25 6.50
C ARG A 326 9.31 16.19 6.33
N LEU A 327 9.95 15.18 6.88
CA LEU A 327 11.39 14.97 6.67
C LEU A 327 11.69 14.74 5.18
N SER A 328 12.89 15.09 4.77
CA SER A 328 13.39 14.75 3.45
C SER A 328 13.48 13.23 3.24
N ASN A 329 13.49 12.79 2.00
CA ASN A 329 13.57 11.36 1.68
C ASN A 329 14.85 10.72 2.24
N SER A 330 15.97 11.44 2.23
CA SER A 330 17.24 10.96 2.79
C SER A 330 17.17 10.77 4.29
N GLU A 331 16.57 11.70 5.02
CA GLU A 331 16.39 11.61 6.48
C GLU A 331 15.45 10.47 6.86
N GLN A 332 14.34 10.32 6.15
CA GLN A 332 13.41 9.21 6.37
C GLN A 332 14.05 7.84 6.10
N ASN A 333 14.94 7.74 5.12
CA ASN A 333 15.60 6.49 4.77
C ASN A 333 16.68 6.08 5.79
N ARG A 334 17.19 7.01 6.61
CA ARG A 334 18.20 6.69 7.63
C ARG A 334 17.76 5.61 8.60
N VAL A 335 16.48 5.57 8.98
CA VAL A 335 15.96 4.57 9.92
C VAL A 335 16.00 3.14 9.37
N PHE A 336 16.10 2.98 8.04
CA PHE A 336 16.15 1.65 7.38
C PHE A 336 17.59 1.18 7.07
N GLN A 337 18.58 2.05 7.24
CA GLN A 337 19.98 1.71 6.98
C GLN A 337 20.55 0.82 8.09
N SER A 338 21.48 -0.06 7.75
CA SER A 338 22.22 -0.86 8.73
C SER A 338 23.09 0.04 9.62
N HIS A 339 23.24 -0.32 10.89
CA HIS A 339 24.03 0.42 11.87
C HIS A 339 24.69 -0.53 12.88
N SER A 340 25.65 -0.03 13.63
CA SER A 340 26.43 -0.82 14.59
C SER A 340 26.10 -0.54 16.05
N GLY A 341 25.43 0.59 16.35
CA GLY A 341 25.04 1.00 17.70
C GLY A 341 23.57 0.78 17.97
N ARG A 342 23.07 1.29 19.09
CA ARG A 342 21.64 1.37 19.41
C ARG A 342 21.03 2.56 18.68
N ARG A 343 19.78 2.43 18.24
CA ARG A 343 18.99 3.56 17.75
C ARG A 343 17.81 3.85 18.66
N ILE A 344 17.53 5.14 18.80
CA ILE A 344 16.28 5.62 19.37
C ILE A 344 15.56 6.36 18.25
N VAL A 345 14.45 5.78 17.79
CA VAL A 345 13.62 6.35 16.73
C VAL A 345 12.42 7.03 17.37
N LEU A 346 12.30 8.34 17.18
CA LEU A 346 11.12 9.08 17.62
C LEU A 346 10.16 9.25 16.45
N ALA A 347 8.98 8.67 16.53
CA ALA A 347 8.04 8.65 15.43
C ALA A 347 6.64 9.07 15.86
N THR A 348 5.88 9.61 14.90
CA THR A 348 4.43 9.69 15.05
C THR A 348 3.83 8.30 14.78
N ASN A 349 2.52 8.20 14.86
CA ASN A 349 1.77 6.98 14.48
C ASN A 349 2.06 6.46 13.04
N VAL A 350 2.94 7.12 12.27
CA VAL A 350 3.42 6.61 10.98
C VAL A 350 4.17 5.29 11.11
N ALA A 351 4.80 5.05 12.26
CA ALA A 351 5.52 3.81 12.55
C ALA A 351 4.66 2.74 13.25
N GLU A 352 3.37 3.00 13.46
CA GLU A 352 2.47 2.08 14.16
C GLU A 352 2.04 0.91 13.27
N THR A 353 1.46 1.20 12.11
CA THR A 353 0.91 0.18 11.19
C THR A 353 1.55 0.22 9.81
N SER A 354 1.92 1.41 9.35
CA SER A 354 2.29 1.62 7.94
C SER A 354 3.76 1.39 7.62
N LEU A 355 4.64 1.30 8.63
CA LEU A 355 6.09 1.12 8.45
C LEU A 355 6.65 0.19 9.51
N THR A 356 7.33 -0.85 9.07
CA THR A 356 8.15 -1.68 9.96
C THR A 356 9.56 -1.12 9.99
N VAL A 357 9.95 -0.51 11.10
CA VAL A 357 11.32 -0.05 11.33
C VAL A 357 12.16 -1.26 11.75
N PRO A 358 13.21 -1.63 11.00
CA PRO A 358 14.02 -2.81 11.35
C PRO A 358 14.80 -2.57 12.66
N GLY A 359 15.07 -3.66 13.39
CA GLY A 359 15.89 -3.62 14.62
C GLY A 359 15.17 -3.20 15.89
N ILE A 360 13.95 -2.69 15.81
CA ILE A 360 13.17 -2.29 16.98
C ILE A 360 12.88 -3.51 17.85
N LYS A 361 13.30 -3.41 19.11
CA LYS A 361 13.06 -4.41 20.14
C LYS A 361 12.22 -3.86 21.28
N TYR A 362 12.30 -2.57 21.51
CA TYR A 362 11.65 -1.88 22.63
C TYR A 362 10.76 -0.75 22.11
N VAL A 363 9.63 -0.55 22.76
CA VAL A 363 8.69 0.53 22.43
C VAL A 363 8.36 1.32 23.68
N ILE A 364 8.41 2.63 23.58
CA ILE A 364 7.93 3.57 24.60
C ILE A 364 6.71 4.27 24.02
N ASP A 365 5.57 4.12 24.67
CA ASP A 365 4.32 4.79 24.30
C ASP A 365 3.84 5.68 25.46
N PRO A 366 4.01 7.00 25.35
CA PRO A 366 3.52 7.94 26.35
C PRO A 366 1.98 8.03 26.42
N GLY A 367 1.25 7.27 25.63
CA GLY A 367 -0.22 7.27 25.61
C GLY A 367 -0.84 8.51 24.97
N THR A 368 -0.05 9.32 24.25
CA THR A 368 -0.53 10.56 23.62
C THR A 368 -0.69 10.36 22.11
N ALA A 369 -1.90 10.65 21.58
CA ALA A 369 -2.17 10.61 20.15
C ALA A 369 -2.80 11.90 19.68
N ARG A 370 -2.34 12.42 18.52
CA ARG A 370 -3.01 13.53 17.84
C ARG A 370 -4.13 12.97 16.98
N ILE A 371 -5.37 13.11 17.44
CA ILE A 371 -6.56 12.66 16.70
C ILE A 371 -7.23 13.87 16.06
N SER A 372 -7.30 13.92 14.74
CA SER A 372 -8.18 14.86 14.04
C SER A 372 -9.58 14.27 13.98
N ARG A 373 -10.51 14.80 14.74
CA ARG A 373 -11.92 14.42 14.68
C ARG A 373 -12.69 15.46 13.88
N TYR A 374 -13.39 15.01 12.85
CA TYR A 374 -14.32 15.86 12.11
C TYR A 374 -15.66 15.90 12.81
N SER A 375 -16.15 17.10 13.16
CA SER A 375 -17.49 17.26 13.72
C SER A 375 -18.50 17.33 12.56
N TYR A 376 -19.35 16.32 12.48
CA TYR A 376 -20.41 16.27 11.46
C TYR A 376 -21.41 17.44 11.56
N CYS A 377 -21.60 17.96 12.78
CA CYS A 377 -22.57 19.01 13.06
C CYS A 377 -22.05 20.43 12.76
N LEU A 378 -20.75 20.65 12.87
CA LEU A 378 -20.14 21.98 12.87
C LEU A 378 -19.20 22.20 11.67
N LEU A 379 -18.98 21.20 10.82
CA LEU A 379 -18.14 21.24 9.62
C LEU A 379 -16.69 21.70 9.88
N TYR A 380 -16.20 21.62 11.10
CA TYR A 380 -14.81 21.90 11.45
C TYR A 380 -14.24 20.83 12.40
N THR A 381 -12.92 20.77 12.52
CA THR A 381 -12.24 19.83 13.43
C THR A 381 -12.49 20.22 14.88
N SER A 382 -12.92 19.26 15.69
CA SER A 382 -13.04 19.51 17.13
C SER A 382 -11.66 19.77 17.73
N PRO A 383 -11.51 20.75 18.62
CA PRO A 383 -10.28 20.93 19.37
C PRO A 383 -9.97 19.68 20.19
N SER A 384 -8.67 19.40 20.35
CA SER A 384 -8.24 18.27 21.17
C SER A 384 -8.71 18.45 22.62
N PRO A 385 -8.81 17.37 23.43
CA PRO A 385 -9.12 17.51 24.84
C PRO A 385 -8.21 18.50 25.60
N ARG A 386 -6.95 18.64 25.17
CA ARG A 386 -6.01 19.65 25.72
C ARG A 386 -6.41 21.11 25.43
N ASP A 387 -7.08 21.35 24.33
CA ASP A 387 -7.51 22.72 23.97
C ASP A 387 -8.72 23.17 24.79
N ARG A 388 -9.47 22.22 25.41
CA ARG A 388 -10.60 22.51 26.31
C ARG A 388 -10.19 22.88 27.73
N GLN A 389 -8.94 22.60 28.12
CA GLN A 389 -8.45 22.95 29.46
C GLN A 389 -7.88 24.37 29.53
N LYS A 390 -7.85 25.10 28.45
CA LYS A 390 -7.35 26.49 28.36
C LYS A 390 -8.42 27.53 28.10
N SER A 391 -9.71 27.15 28.13
CA SER A 391 -10.84 28.08 27.97
C SER A 391 -11.65 28.19 29.29
#